data_372069cf1b21df0c711b3d3e647689a3
#
_entry.id   372069cf1b21df0c711b3d3e647689a3
#
_cell.length_a   1.000
_cell.length_b   1.000
_cell.length_c   1.000
_cell.angle_alpha   90.00
_cell.angle_beta   90.00
_cell.angle_gamma   90.00
#
_symmetry.space_group_name_H-M   'P 1'
#
loop_
_entity.id
_entity.type
_entity.pdbx_description
1 polymer ?
#
loop_
_entity_poly.entity_id
_entity_poly.type
_entity_poly.pdbx_seq_one_letter_code
_entity_poly.pdbx_strand_id
1 'polypeptide(L)'
;MAKRSMNRLVKSLLSVMIAAPLGFGTMETQAETAPPVQEWSFDHEQPGVLPSQFFIGTMFDGRPAGEWQVLATDRAKSPPHVLAQVMAKGAEHAYKITLVKGIVAADLNLAVSFLPIQGQADMGGGLIWRAADDRNYYLARANPLEQNIRVYRVENGIRHLLQNFNQTIDVRRWHTLRVTHQGCRMNIFYDDKQVFDLCDKSFHDGMIGLWTKSDAVTYFDDLPLQHMKSTHTRQ
;
A
#
# COMPACT_ATOMS: atom_id res chain seq x y z
N MET A 1 62.24 -86.97 -35.93
CA MET A 1 62.49 -86.01 -34.82
C MET A 1 61.47 -84.88 -34.85
N ALA A 2 60.47 -84.99 -33.97
CA ALA A 2 59.35 -84.06 -33.97
C ALA A 2 59.37 -83.25 -32.67
N LYS A 3 59.33 -81.94 -32.74
CA LYS A 3 59.09 -81.07 -31.58
C LYS A 3 57.67 -80.48 -31.66
N ARG A 4 56.84 -80.86 -30.72
CA ARG A 4 55.52 -80.31 -30.48
C ARG A 4 55.67 -78.93 -29.86
N SER A 5 55.03 -77.96 -30.45
CA SER A 5 54.82 -76.64 -29.87
C SER A 5 53.40 -76.56 -29.28
N MET A 6 53.32 -76.19 -28.00
CA MET A 6 52.06 -76.09 -27.24
C MET A 6 51.64 -74.65 -27.16
N ASN A 7 50.59 -74.30 -27.90
CA ASN A 7 49.99 -72.97 -27.86
C ASN A 7 49.14 -72.79 -26.59
N ARG A 8 49.54 -71.87 -25.75
CA ARG A 8 48.70 -71.38 -24.62
C ARG A 8 47.78 -70.30 -25.09
N LEU A 9 46.48 -70.54 -25.02
CA LEU A 9 45.41 -69.49 -25.18
C LEU A 9 45.41 -68.63 -23.93
N VAL A 10 45.69 -67.32 -24.10
CA VAL A 10 45.46 -66.29 -23.09
C VAL A 10 44.07 -65.74 -23.32
N LYS A 11 43.15 -66.03 -22.40
CA LYS A 11 41.79 -65.33 -22.38
C LYS A 11 41.93 -63.96 -21.77
N SER A 12 41.80 -62.93 -22.59
CA SER A 12 41.69 -61.56 -22.16
C SER A 12 40.27 -61.32 -21.65
N LEU A 13 40.13 -60.99 -20.36
CA LEU A 13 38.89 -60.48 -19.75
C LEU A 13 38.81 -59.03 -20.00
N LEU A 14 37.86 -58.60 -20.88
CA LEU A 14 37.53 -57.24 -21.12
C LEU A 14 36.53 -56.77 -20.03
N SER A 15 36.98 -55.97 -19.04
CA SER A 15 36.12 -55.33 -18.08
C SER A 15 35.46 -54.13 -18.72
N VAL A 16 34.16 -54.21 -18.94
CA VAL A 16 33.32 -53.07 -19.38
C VAL A 16 33.01 -52.25 -18.15
N MET A 17 33.62 -51.06 -18.02
CA MET A 17 33.21 -50.05 -17.08
C MET A 17 31.95 -49.33 -17.62
N ILE A 18 30.82 -49.57 -16.99
CA ILE A 18 29.60 -48.81 -17.22
C ILE A 18 29.73 -47.50 -16.43
N ALA A 19 29.99 -46.39 -17.12
CA ALA A 19 29.92 -45.06 -16.55
C ALA A 19 28.44 -44.68 -16.39
N ALA A 20 27.97 -44.52 -15.16
CA ALA A 20 26.65 -43.93 -14.88
C ALA A 20 26.66 -42.45 -15.22
N PRO A 21 25.63 -41.90 -15.91
CA PRO A 21 25.54 -40.49 -16.16
C PRO A 21 25.24 -39.75 -14.84
N LEU A 22 26.12 -38.85 -14.44
CA LEU A 22 25.84 -37.84 -13.40
C LEU A 22 24.72 -36.92 -13.94
N GLY A 23 23.50 -37.14 -13.48
CA GLY A 23 22.40 -36.26 -13.75
C GLY A 23 22.63 -34.90 -13.07
N PHE A 24 23.05 -33.90 -13.85
CA PHE A 24 22.95 -32.52 -13.42
C PHE A 24 21.45 -32.14 -13.38
N GLY A 25 20.85 -32.25 -12.20
CA GLY A 25 19.54 -31.65 -11.95
C GLY A 25 19.64 -30.13 -12.12
N THR A 26 19.08 -29.61 -13.20
CA THR A 26 18.84 -28.17 -13.32
C THR A 26 17.88 -27.78 -12.21
N MET A 27 18.37 -27.07 -11.18
CA MET A 27 17.49 -26.37 -10.25
C MET A 27 16.77 -25.28 -11.05
N GLU A 28 15.53 -25.55 -11.46
CA GLU A 28 14.62 -24.50 -11.90
C GLU A 28 14.35 -23.61 -10.69
N THR A 29 14.99 -22.45 -10.66
CA THR A 29 14.61 -21.35 -9.78
C THR A 29 13.22 -20.92 -10.20
N GLN A 30 12.19 -21.38 -9.49
CA GLN A 30 10.86 -20.80 -9.63
C GLN A 30 10.95 -19.32 -9.30
N ALA A 31 10.73 -18.49 -10.31
CA ALA A 31 10.59 -17.05 -10.12
C ALA A 31 9.42 -16.81 -9.17
N GLU A 32 9.72 -16.31 -7.98
CA GLU A 32 8.74 -16.03 -6.96
C GLU A 32 7.84 -14.89 -7.44
N THR A 33 6.59 -15.18 -7.78
CA THR A 33 5.63 -14.18 -8.25
C THR A 33 5.41 -13.12 -7.16
N ALA A 34 5.41 -11.84 -7.57
CA ALA A 34 5.08 -10.74 -6.67
C ALA A 34 3.66 -10.94 -6.10
N PRO A 35 3.41 -10.57 -4.83
CA PRO A 35 2.07 -10.62 -4.26
C PRO A 35 1.07 -9.86 -5.12
N PRO A 36 -0.18 -10.33 -5.25
CA PRO A 36 -1.21 -9.64 -6.03
C PRO A 36 -1.48 -8.26 -5.47
N VAL A 37 -1.78 -7.32 -6.37
CA VAL A 37 -2.24 -5.98 -6.02
C VAL A 37 -3.76 -6.03 -5.91
N GLN A 38 -4.30 -5.52 -4.79
CA GLN A 38 -5.72 -5.24 -4.62
C GLN A 38 -5.94 -3.75 -4.88
N GLU A 39 -6.94 -3.40 -5.69
CA GLU A 39 -7.15 -2.02 -6.13
C GLU A 39 -8.63 -1.63 -6.05
N TRP A 40 -8.88 -0.40 -5.66
CA TRP A 40 -10.19 0.24 -5.68
C TRP A 40 -10.11 1.45 -6.61
N SER A 41 -10.62 1.31 -7.86
CA SER A 41 -10.73 2.40 -8.85
C SER A 41 -12.07 3.14 -8.75
N PHE A 42 -13.04 2.57 -8.01
CA PHE A 42 -14.41 3.08 -7.85
C PHE A 42 -15.28 3.07 -9.10
N ASP A 43 -14.76 2.71 -10.27
CA ASP A 43 -15.42 2.81 -11.58
C ASP A 43 -16.67 1.93 -11.71
N HIS A 44 -16.71 0.82 -10.98
CA HIS A 44 -17.83 -0.12 -10.98
C HIS A 44 -18.79 0.07 -9.80
N GLU A 45 -18.53 1.06 -8.94
CA GLU A 45 -19.34 1.35 -7.78
C GLU A 45 -20.51 2.28 -8.11
N GLN A 46 -21.59 2.17 -7.35
CA GLN A 46 -22.79 2.98 -7.57
C GLN A 46 -22.59 4.43 -7.10
N PRO A 47 -22.79 5.44 -7.96
CA PRO A 47 -22.76 6.84 -7.53
C PRO A 47 -23.80 7.17 -6.46
N GLY A 48 -23.46 8.10 -5.55
CA GLY A 48 -24.31 8.56 -4.47
C GLY A 48 -24.25 7.74 -3.19
N VAL A 49 -23.51 6.61 -3.16
CA VAL A 49 -23.36 5.77 -1.98
C VAL A 49 -21.88 5.51 -1.68
N LEU A 50 -21.58 5.15 -0.44
CA LEU A 50 -20.27 4.64 -0.05
C LEU A 50 -20.16 3.17 -0.49
N PRO A 51 -19.05 2.73 -1.14
CA PRO A 51 -18.88 1.32 -1.49
C PRO A 51 -18.99 0.39 -0.27
N SER A 52 -19.62 -0.76 -0.42
CA SER A 52 -19.93 -1.68 0.68
C SER A 52 -18.71 -2.18 1.46
N GLN A 53 -17.55 -2.17 0.81
CA GLN A 53 -16.26 -2.52 1.39
C GLN A 53 -15.70 -1.45 2.34
N PHE A 54 -16.26 -0.23 2.32
CA PHE A 54 -15.83 0.87 3.18
C PHE A 54 -16.81 1.08 4.35
N PHE A 55 -16.35 1.75 5.38
CA PHE A 55 -17.19 2.28 6.44
C PHE A 55 -16.67 3.64 6.90
N ILE A 56 -17.59 4.50 7.32
CA ILE A 56 -17.26 5.81 7.85
C ILE A 56 -16.91 5.66 9.33
N GLY A 57 -15.79 6.22 9.75
CA GLY A 57 -15.40 6.29 11.16
C GLY A 57 -16.31 7.20 11.98
N THR A 58 -15.98 7.40 13.24
CA THR A 58 -16.79 8.20 14.18
C THR A 58 -15.99 9.40 14.67
N MET A 59 -16.56 10.59 14.62
CA MET A 59 -16.00 11.79 15.23
C MET A 59 -16.08 11.72 16.76
N PHE A 60 -15.33 12.58 17.46
CA PHE A 60 -15.32 12.63 18.93
C PHE A 60 -16.70 12.85 19.57
N ASP A 61 -17.62 13.48 18.85
CA ASP A 61 -18.99 13.75 19.29
C ASP A 61 -20.00 12.62 18.92
N GLY A 62 -19.49 11.50 18.43
CA GLY A 62 -20.30 10.33 18.08
C GLY A 62 -20.98 10.42 16.69
N ARG A 63 -20.81 11.51 15.95
CA ARG A 63 -21.35 11.63 14.59
C ARG A 63 -20.48 10.89 13.57
N PRO A 64 -21.04 10.48 12.41
CA PRO A 64 -20.23 9.93 11.31
C PRO A 64 -19.09 10.89 10.91
N ALA A 65 -17.91 10.34 10.69
CA ALA A 65 -16.70 11.07 10.34
C ALA A 65 -16.70 11.48 8.85
N GLY A 66 -17.52 12.44 8.50
CA GLY A 66 -17.67 12.98 7.14
C GLY A 66 -18.84 12.38 6.38
N GLU A 67 -18.96 12.80 5.13
CA GLU A 67 -19.92 12.31 4.16
C GLU A 67 -19.15 11.81 2.93
N TRP A 68 -19.15 10.49 2.76
CA TRP A 68 -18.35 9.81 1.77
C TRP A 68 -19.25 9.09 0.78
N GLN A 69 -19.03 9.34 -0.51
CA GLN A 69 -19.82 8.71 -1.58
C GLN A 69 -19.02 8.62 -2.88
N VAL A 70 -19.41 7.70 -3.73
CA VAL A 70 -18.93 7.66 -5.12
C VAL A 70 -19.58 8.78 -5.91
N LEU A 71 -18.81 9.48 -6.72
CA LEU A 71 -19.30 10.49 -7.66
C LEU A 71 -18.91 10.12 -9.09
N ALA A 72 -19.88 10.21 -10.00
CA ALA A 72 -19.60 10.25 -11.44
C ALA A 72 -19.12 11.66 -11.81
N THR A 73 -17.95 11.77 -12.42
CA THR A 73 -17.34 13.06 -12.76
C THR A 73 -16.34 12.93 -13.90
N ASP A 74 -16.32 13.97 -14.77
CA ASP A 74 -15.30 14.11 -15.81
C ASP A 74 -13.91 14.48 -15.26
N ARG A 75 -13.82 14.78 -13.96
CA ARG A 75 -12.56 15.05 -13.27
C ARG A 75 -11.92 13.82 -12.64
N ALA A 76 -12.49 12.62 -12.81
CA ALA A 76 -11.88 11.39 -12.31
C ALA A 76 -10.46 11.20 -12.87
N LYS A 77 -9.58 10.62 -12.06
CA LYS A 77 -8.21 10.26 -12.48
C LYS A 77 -8.25 9.12 -13.49
N SER A 78 -8.99 8.06 -13.14
CA SER A 78 -9.45 6.99 -14.00
C SER A 78 -10.97 7.09 -14.11
N PRO A 79 -11.53 7.53 -15.26
CA PRO A 79 -12.97 7.70 -15.40
C PRO A 79 -13.73 6.37 -15.40
N PRO A 80 -15.01 6.34 -14.92
CA PRO A 80 -15.88 7.51 -14.76
C PRO A 80 -16.10 7.99 -13.32
N HIS A 81 -15.59 7.31 -12.29
CA HIS A 81 -15.97 7.56 -10.92
C HIS A 81 -14.79 7.90 -10.01
N VAL A 82 -15.10 8.53 -8.87
CA VAL A 82 -14.17 8.78 -7.76
C VAL A 82 -14.85 8.47 -6.43
N LEU A 83 -14.10 8.18 -5.39
CA LEU A 83 -14.60 8.26 -4.02
C LEU A 83 -14.39 9.69 -3.50
N ALA A 84 -15.44 10.33 -3.02
CA ALA A 84 -15.40 11.72 -2.58
C ALA A 84 -15.80 11.86 -1.11
N GLN A 85 -15.05 12.67 -0.37
CA GLN A 85 -15.52 13.30 0.86
C GLN A 85 -16.17 14.62 0.47
N VAL A 86 -17.50 14.78 0.69
CA VAL A 86 -18.28 15.91 0.16
C VAL A 86 -18.80 16.88 1.23
N MET A 87 -18.71 16.54 2.52
CA MET A 87 -19.12 17.44 3.60
C MET A 87 -18.19 18.65 3.69
N ALA A 88 -18.63 19.81 3.18
CA ALA A 88 -17.89 21.07 3.21
C ALA A 88 -18.07 21.85 4.53
N LYS A 89 -18.19 21.15 5.67
CA LYS A 89 -18.37 21.69 7.01
C LYS A 89 -17.64 20.84 8.03
N GLY A 90 -17.15 21.45 9.09
CA GLY A 90 -16.53 20.72 10.19
C GLY A 90 -15.75 21.67 11.11
N ALA A 91 -15.70 21.34 12.40
CA ALA A 91 -14.82 22.03 13.34
C ALA A 91 -13.35 21.77 12.98
N GLU A 92 -12.45 22.60 13.47
CA GLU A 92 -11.02 22.52 13.17
C GLU A 92 -10.41 21.13 13.47
N HIS A 93 -10.95 20.42 14.43
CA HIS A 93 -10.48 19.09 14.83
C HIS A 93 -11.38 17.94 14.33
N ALA A 94 -12.32 18.23 13.41
CA ALA A 94 -13.15 17.20 12.81
C ALA A 94 -12.35 16.41 11.76
N TYR A 95 -11.84 15.24 12.14
CA TYR A 95 -11.23 14.29 11.20
C TYR A 95 -12.33 13.50 10.52
N LYS A 96 -12.29 13.47 9.20
CA LYS A 96 -13.23 12.75 8.36
C LYS A 96 -12.53 11.55 7.78
N ILE A 97 -13.02 10.37 8.13
CA ILE A 97 -12.29 9.11 7.94
C ILE A 97 -13.21 8.08 7.31
N THR A 98 -12.71 7.40 6.31
CA THR A 98 -13.29 6.14 5.83
C THR A 98 -12.21 5.05 5.81
N LEU A 99 -12.57 3.85 6.25
CA LEU A 99 -11.68 2.70 6.35
C LEU A 99 -12.21 1.54 5.50
N VAL A 100 -11.31 0.68 5.04
CA VAL A 100 -11.63 -0.52 4.25
C VAL A 100 -11.83 -1.71 5.18
N LYS A 101 -13.00 -2.36 5.08
CA LYS A 101 -13.36 -3.54 5.87
C LYS A 101 -12.54 -4.77 5.45
N GLY A 102 -12.22 -5.62 6.41
CA GLY A 102 -11.64 -6.93 6.13
C GLY A 102 -10.17 -6.91 5.67
N ILE A 103 -9.55 -5.74 5.62
CA ILE A 103 -8.12 -5.59 5.32
C ILE A 103 -7.34 -5.54 6.64
N VAL A 104 -6.32 -6.39 6.74
CA VAL A 104 -5.28 -6.30 7.77
C VAL A 104 -3.94 -6.40 7.07
N ALA A 105 -3.21 -5.27 7.01
CA ALA A 105 -1.92 -5.19 6.36
C ALA A 105 -0.83 -4.79 7.36
N ALA A 106 0.21 -5.63 7.46
CA ALA A 106 1.41 -5.35 8.24
C ALA A 106 2.47 -4.67 7.37
N ASP A 107 3.12 -5.43 6.51
CA ASP A 107 4.08 -4.91 5.55
C ASP A 107 3.35 -4.63 4.22
N LEU A 108 3.42 -3.38 3.75
CA LEU A 108 2.56 -2.92 2.65
C LEU A 108 3.27 -1.91 1.74
N ASN A 109 2.80 -1.87 0.50
CA ASN A 109 2.94 -0.77 -0.44
C ASN A 109 1.53 -0.31 -0.79
N LEU A 110 1.17 0.90 -0.40
CA LEU A 110 -0.16 1.48 -0.50
C LEU A 110 -0.07 2.85 -1.13
N ALA A 111 -0.93 3.15 -2.08
CA ALA A 111 -1.02 4.48 -2.67
C ALA A 111 -2.45 4.95 -2.80
N VAL A 112 -2.64 6.23 -3.07
CA VAL A 112 -3.91 6.83 -3.48
C VAL A 112 -3.64 8.07 -4.33
N SER A 113 -4.43 8.25 -5.37
CA SER A 113 -4.56 9.53 -6.07
C SER A 113 -5.57 10.41 -5.35
N PHE A 114 -5.27 11.69 -5.17
CA PHE A 114 -6.21 12.65 -4.56
C PHE A 114 -6.21 13.97 -5.31
N LEU A 115 -7.38 14.63 -5.35
CA LEU A 115 -7.58 15.95 -5.93
C LEU A 115 -8.27 16.85 -4.90
N PRO A 116 -7.60 17.89 -4.37
CA PRO A 116 -8.22 18.88 -3.51
C PRO A 116 -9.27 19.67 -4.30
N ILE A 117 -10.51 19.70 -3.83
CA ILE A 117 -11.62 20.38 -4.51
C ILE A 117 -11.95 21.70 -3.85
N GLN A 118 -12.08 21.69 -2.53
CA GLN A 118 -12.53 22.86 -1.75
C GLN A 118 -12.03 22.74 -0.31
N GLY A 119 -11.88 23.90 0.35
CA GLY A 119 -11.59 24.04 1.77
C GLY A 119 -11.02 25.43 2.04
N GLN A 120 -11.38 26.01 3.19
CA GLN A 120 -10.89 27.30 3.68
C GLN A 120 -10.16 27.16 5.02
N ALA A 121 -10.68 26.35 5.92
CA ALA A 121 -10.03 26.03 7.18
C ALA A 121 -9.03 24.87 7.05
N ASP A 122 -9.31 23.92 6.15
CA ASP A 122 -8.37 22.85 5.76
C ASP A 122 -8.63 22.47 4.30
N MET A 123 -7.63 21.93 3.61
CA MET A 123 -7.74 21.47 2.23
C MET A 123 -6.79 20.31 1.99
N GLY A 124 -7.15 19.40 1.09
CA GLY A 124 -6.34 18.27 0.72
C GLY A 124 -6.82 16.95 1.32
N GLY A 125 -5.98 15.95 1.31
CA GLY A 125 -6.33 14.59 1.68
C GLY A 125 -5.19 13.81 2.30
N GLY A 126 -5.51 12.65 2.84
CA GLY A 126 -4.55 11.77 3.49
C GLY A 126 -4.84 10.30 3.27
N LEU A 127 -3.79 9.52 3.43
CA LEU A 127 -3.76 8.07 3.35
C LEU A 127 -3.54 7.50 4.74
N ILE A 128 -4.41 6.58 5.16
CA ILE A 128 -4.35 5.89 6.47
C ILE A 128 -3.83 4.47 6.24
N TRP A 129 -2.98 3.99 7.16
CA TRP A 129 -2.56 2.58 7.19
C TRP A 129 -2.29 2.09 8.60
N ARG A 130 -2.26 0.77 8.76
CA ARG A 130 -2.15 0.05 10.03
C ARG A 130 -3.12 0.59 11.09
N ALA A 131 -4.37 0.83 10.65
CA ALA A 131 -5.40 1.32 11.54
C ALA A 131 -5.97 0.16 12.38
N ALA A 132 -5.81 0.23 13.71
CA ALA A 132 -6.50 -0.65 14.62
C ALA A 132 -8.00 -0.29 14.69
N ASP A 133 -8.30 1.00 14.57
CA ASP A 133 -9.64 1.60 14.53
C ASP A 133 -9.56 3.02 13.91
N ASP A 134 -10.65 3.79 13.98
CA ASP A 134 -10.73 5.17 13.46
C ASP A 134 -10.05 6.23 14.33
N ARG A 135 -9.37 5.82 15.40
CA ARG A 135 -8.66 6.69 16.36
C ARG A 135 -7.19 6.33 16.56
N ASN A 136 -6.76 5.16 16.04
CA ASN A 136 -5.42 4.62 16.25
C ASN A 136 -4.86 4.14 14.90
N TYR A 137 -4.01 4.95 14.26
CA TYR A 137 -3.50 4.70 12.90
C TYR A 137 -2.29 5.56 12.56
N TYR A 138 -1.57 5.22 11.49
CA TYR A 138 -0.66 6.14 10.81
C TYR A 138 -1.40 6.92 9.72
N LEU A 139 -0.96 8.17 9.51
CA LEU A 139 -1.52 9.09 8.53
C LEU A 139 -0.40 9.83 7.79
N ALA A 140 -0.40 9.77 6.47
CA ALA A 140 0.29 10.76 5.62
C ALA A 140 -0.76 11.66 4.97
N ARG A 141 -0.58 12.98 5.03
CA ARG A 141 -1.51 13.93 4.40
C ARG A 141 -0.76 15.05 3.66
N ALA A 142 -1.37 15.58 2.61
CA ALA A 142 -0.92 16.75 1.88
C ALA A 142 -1.96 17.87 2.03
N ASN A 143 -1.50 19.10 2.35
CA ASN A 143 -2.37 20.26 2.55
C ASN A 143 -1.87 21.46 1.74
N PRO A 144 -2.60 21.86 0.68
CA PRO A 144 -2.22 23.01 -0.16
C PRO A 144 -2.33 24.37 0.54
N LEU A 145 -3.18 24.54 1.57
CA LEU A 145 -3.25 25.78 2.34
C LEU A 145 -2.03 25.98 3.23
N GLU A 146 -1.54 24.89 3.83
CA GLU A 146 -0.34 24.90 4.67
C GLU A 146 0.95 24.70 3.86
N GLN A 147 0.85 24.38 2.57
CA GLN A 147 1.99 24.11 1.67
C GLN A 147 2.94 23.04 2.23
N ASN A 148 2.37 21.93 2.72
CA ASN A 148 3.18 20.87 3.29
C ASN A 148 2.56 19.47 3.18
N ILE A 149 3.44 18.49 3.33
CA ILE A 149 3.13 17.09 3.53
C ILE A 149 3.58 16.76 4.94
N ARG A 150 2.73 16.07 5.71
CA ARG A 150 3.06 15.64 7.07
C ARG A 150 2.70 14.17 7.27
N VAL A 151 3.51 13.51 8.08
CA VAL A 151 3.23 12.17 8.57
C VAL A 151 2.99 12.21 10.07
N TYR A 152 1.97 11.49 10.52
CA TYR A 152 1.54 11.43 11.91
C TYR A 152 1.36 9.99 12.35
N ARG A 153 1.56 9.79 13.65
CA ARG A 153 0.94 8.74 14.43
C ARG A 153 -0.28 9.35 15.12
N VAL A 154 -1.43 8.70 14.98
CA VAL A 154 -2.67 9.08 15.68
C VAL A 154 -2.95 8.04 16.74
N GLU A 155 -3.05 8.48 17.99
CA GLU A 155 -3.33 7.62 19.15
C GLU A 155 -4.52 8.21 19.93
N ASN A 156 -5.54 7.42 20.14
CA ASN A 156 -6.79 7.86 20.77
C ASN A 156 -7.39 9.12 20.13
N GLY A 157 -7.20 9.29 18.82
CA GLY A 157 -7.64 10.44 18.04
C GLY A 157 -6.74 11.67 18.15
N ILE A 158 -5.62 11.61 18.87
CA ILE A 158 -4.65 12.70 19.00
C ILE A 158 -3.52 12.50 18.01
N ARG A 159 -3.24 13.53 17.20
CA ARG A 159 -2.16 13.50 16.20
C ARG A 159 -0.81 13.83 16.85
N HIS A 160 0.15 12.94 16.73
CA HIS A 160 1.55 13.14 17.06
C HIS A 160 2.33 13.30 15.75
N LEU A 161 2.84 14.51 15.50
CA LEU A 161 3.64 14.78 14.30
C LEU A 161 4.95 13.99 14.33
N LEU A 162 5.18 13.17 13.31
CA LEU A 162 6.44 12.46 13.15
C LEU A 162 7.41 13.25 12.26
N GLN A 163 6.95 13.73 11.10
CA GLN A 163 7.77 14.56 10.21
C GLN A 163 6.92 15.55 9.40
N ASN A 164 7.59 16.64 8.93
CA ASN A 164 7.02 17.66 8.04
C ASN A 164 7.95 17.89 6.85
N PHE A 165 7.36 18.05 5.66
CA PHE A 165 8.05 18.42 4.43
C PHE A 165 7.28 19.57 3.75
N ASN A 166 7.96 20.69 3.52
CA ASN A 166 7.35 21.83 2.83
C ASN A 166 7.32 21.56 1.33
N GLN A 167 6.13 21.66 0.75
CA GLN A 167 5.87 21.35 -0.64
C GLN A 167 4.71 22.20 -1.16
N THR A 168 4.93 22.94 -2.23
CA THR A 168 3.85 23.60 -2.98
C THR A 168 2.96 22.55 -3.64
N ILE A 169 1.66 22.65 -3.43
CA ILE A 169 0.66 21.70 -3.90
C ILE A 169 -0.28 22.42 -4.85
N ASP A 170 -0.33 22.00 -6.13
CA ASP A 170 -1.21 22.58 -7.14
C ASP A 170 -2.61 21.96 -7.06
N VAL A 171 -3.60 22.72 -6.57
CA VAL A 171 -4.98 22.25 -6.40
C VAL A 171 -5.73 21.95 -7.70
N ARG A 172 -5.14 22.25 -8.87
CA ARG A 172 -5.77 22.06 -10.19
C ARG A 172 -5.54 20.69 -10.80
N ARG A 173 -4.66 19.88 -10.20
CA ARG A 173 -4.28 18.56 -10.72
C ARG A 173 -4.34 17.49 -9.65
N TRP A 174 -4.41 16.25 -10.09
CA TRP A 174 -4.27 15.09 -9.26
C TRP A 174 -2.85 14.95 -8.69
N HIS A 175 -2.77 14.47 -7.48
CA HIS A 175 -1.53 14.12 -6.78
C HIS A 175 -1.59 12.71 -6.26
N THR A 176 -0.45 12.11 -5.99
CA THR A 176 -0.35 10.77 -5.42
C THR A 176 0.35 10.82 -4.07
N LEU A 177 -0.25 10.22 -3.07
CA LEU A 177 0.43 9.83 -1.83
C LEU A 177 0.68 8.32 -1.89
N ARG A 178 1.90 7.89 -1.58
CA ARG A 178 2.26 6.47 -1.49
C ARG A 178 3.09 6.23 -0.24
N VAL A 179 2.84 5.11 0.43
CA VAL A 179 3.62 4.63 1.56
C VAL A 179 4.11 3.22 1.28
N THR A 180 5.38 2.96 1.56
CA THR A 180 5.88 1.61 1.81
C THR A 180 6.22 1.49 3.28
N HIS A 181 5.69 0.48 3.96
CA HIS A 181 5.97 0.25 5.38
C HIS A 181 6.35 -1.21 5.58
N GLN A 182 7.59 -1.45 6.04
CA GLN A 182 8.12 -2.80 6.26
C GLN A 182 8.82 -2.85 7.62
N GLY A 183 8.35 -3.72 8.50
CA GLY A 183 8.77 -3.72 9.89
C GLY A 183 8.46 -2.37 10.56
N CYS A 184 9.49 -1.62 10.96
CA CYS A 184 9.32 -0.25 11.48
C CYS A 184 9.57 0.83 10.44
N ARG A 185 10.23 0.50 9.30
CA ARG A 185 10.66 1.49 8.32
C ARG A 185 9.53 1.85 7.39
N MET A 186 9.19 3.12 7.34
CA MET A 186 8.22 3.67 6.42
C MET A 186 8.87 4.73 5.52
N ASN A 187 8.62 4.59 4.22
CA ASN A 187 8.97 5.60 3.23
C ASN A 187 7.68 6.18 2.67
N ILE A 188 7.57 7.51 2.69
CA ILE A 188 6.41 8.21 2.13
C ILE A 188 6.86 8.96 0.87
N PHE A 189 6.02 8.86 -0.16
CA PHE A 189 6.25 9.49 -1.44
C PHE A 189 5.09 10.42 -1.78
N TYR A 190 5.41 11.53 -2.41
CA TYR A 190 4.47 12.48 -2.98
C TYR A 190 4.82 12.69 -4.45
N ASP A 191 3.89 12.42 -5.36
CA ASP A 191 4.11 12.45 -6.80
C ASP A 191 5.42 11.73 -7.17
N ASP A 192 5.56 10.48 -6.68
CA ASP A 192 6.71 9.58 -6.85
C ASP A 192 8.04 10.03 -6.20
N LYS A 193 8.12 11.25 -5.70
CA LYS A 193 9.29 11.72 -4.97
C LYS A 193 9.22 11.27 -3.52
N GLN A 194 10.26 10.57 -3.05
CA GLN A 194 10.38 10.24 -1.63
C GLN A 194 10.57 11.51 -0.80
N VAL A 195 9.68 11.73 0.15
CA VAL A 195 9.68 12.91 1.05
C VAL A 195 10.03 12.55 2.48
N PHE A 196 9.79 11.29 2.92
CA PHE A 196 10.16 10.82 4.25
C PHE A 196 10.76 9.42 4.20
N ASP A 197 11.67 9.17 5.15
CA ASP A 197 12.24 7.87 5.53
C ASP A 197 12.38 7.89 7.05
N LEU A 198 11.58 7.10 7.74
CA LEU A 198 11.54 7.07 9.20
C LEU A 198 11.19 5.66 9.71
N CYS A 199 11.39 5.45 11.02
CA CYS A 199 11.06 4.20 11.69
C CYS A 199 10.18 4.50 12.89
N ASP A 200 9.00 3.86 12.95
CA ASP A 200 8.11 3.86 14.10
C ASP A 200 7.48 2.46 14.26
N LYS A 201 7.30 2.00 15.49
CA LYS A 201 6.82 0.65 15.83
C LYS A 201 5.48 0.64 16.57
N SER A 202 4.79 1.78 16.64
CA SER A 202 3.60 1.94 17.48
C SER A 202 2.43 1.07 17.02
N PHE A 203 2.25 0.91 15.69
CA PHE A 203 1.25 0.02 15.13
C PHE A 203 1.92 -1.02 14.24
N HIS A 204 1.56 -2.28 14.44
CA HIS A 204 2.17 -3.41 13.71
C HIS A 204 1.44 -3.72 12.41
N ASP A 205 0.11 -3.76 12.46
CA ASP A 205 -0.77 -4.07 11.32
C ASP A 205 -2.13 -3.38 11.50
N GLY A 206 -3.00 -3.50 10.54
CA GLY A 206 -4.36 -2.98 10.62
C GLY A 206 -4.96 -2.63 9.26
N MET A 207 -6.09 -1.93 9.32
CA MET A 207 -6.85 -1.48 8.15
C MET A 207 -6.11 -0.36 7.41
N ILE A 208 -6.57 -0.13 6.18
CA ILE A 208 -6.21 1.05 5.37
C ILE A 208 -7.41 1.97 5.22
N GLY A 209 -7.18 3.22 4.82
CA GLY A 209 -8.27 4.16 4.62
C GLY A 209 -7.85 5.53 4.12
N LEU A 210 -8.83 6.43 4.09
CA LEU A 210 -8.69 7.79 3.59
C LEU A 210 -9.10 8.81 4.66
N TRP A 211 -8.53 9.98 4.57
CA TRP A 211 -8.65 11.01 5.58
C TRP A 211 -8.78 12.41 4.96
N THR A 212 -9.66 13.22 5.52
CA THR A 212 -9.68 14.68 5.34
C THR A 212 -9.94 15.36 6.68
N LYS A 213 -9.98 16.69 6.70
CA LYS A 213 -10.19 17.45 7.93
C LYS A 213 -11.08 18.68 7.69
N SER A 214 -11.83 19.06 8.72
CA SER A 214 -12.60 20.30 8.78
C SER A 214 -13.59 20.44 7.61
N ASP A 215 -13.43 21.46 6.76
CA ASP A 215 -14.26 21.77 5.60
C ASP A 215 -13.69 21.25 4.26
N ALA A 216 -12.61 20.48 4.30
CA ALA A 216 -11.99 19.94 3.10
C ALA A 216 -12.94 19.02 2.33
N VAL A 217 -13.14 19.32 1.05
CA VAL A 217 -13.77 18.46 0.05
C VAL A 217 -12.66 17.92 -0.84
N THR A 218 -12.58 16.60 -0.99
CA THR A 218 -11.48 15.94 -1.71
C THR A 218 -12.01 14.74 -2.49
N TYR A 219 -11.55 14.59 -3.73
CA TYR A 219 -11.74 13.39 -4.53
C TYR A 219 -10.55 12.47 -4.36
N PHE A 220 -10.83 11.16 -4.30
CA PHE A 220 -9.85 10.09 -4.22
C PHE A 220 -10.12 9.07 -5.32
N ASP A 221 -9.04 8.54 -5.88
CA ASP A 221 -9.08 7.58 -6.96
C ASP A 221 -7.87 6.66 -6.91
N ASP A 222 -7.92 5.53 -7.61
CA ASP A 222 -6.80 4.59 -7.73
C ASP A 222 -6.14 4.31 -6.37
N LEU A 223 -6.79 3.47 -5.54
CA LEU A 223 -6.26 3.05 -4.23
C LEU A 223 -5.68 1.62 -4.33
N PRO A 224 -4.46 1.43 -4.81
CA PRO A 224 -3.81 0.13 -4.84
C PRO A 224 -3.15 -0.22 -3.50
N LEU A 225 -3.37 -1.46 -3.07
CA LEU A 225 -2.69 -2.10 -1.94
C LEU A 225 -1.94 -3.34 -2.42
N GLN A 226 -0.66 -3.43 -2.11
CA GLN A 226 0.15 -4.63 -2.24
C GLN A 226 0.71 -5.03 -0.89
N HIS A 227 0.40 -6.25 -0.44
CA HIS A 227 1.05 -6.83 0.73
C HIS A 227 2.51 -7.15 0.38
N MET A 228 3.44 -6.69 1.21
CA MET A 228 4.85 -6.98 1.04
C MET A 228 5.24 -8.22 1.85
N LYS A 229 6.21 -8.98 1.36
CA LYS A 229 6.74 -10.11 2.13
C LYS A 229 7.49 -9.60 3.34
N SER A 230 7.22 -10.18 4.50
CA SER A 230 7.98 -9.86 5.70
C SER A 230 9.45 -10.27 5.51
N THR A 231 10.37 -9.34 5.72
CA THR A 231 11.83 -9.59 5.67
C THR A 231 12.37 -10.25 6.92
N HIS A 232 11.52 -10.86 7.76
CA HIS A 232 12.00 -11.62 8.91
C HIS A 232 12.77 -12.85 8.44
N THR A 233 14.08 -12.69 8.21
CA THR A 233 15.02 -13.80 8.22
C THR A 233 14.89 -14.46 9.59
N ARG A 234 14.43 -15.69 9.65
CA ARG A 234 14.49 -16.50 10.89
C ARG A 234 15.96 -16.54 11.31
N GLN A 235 16.30 -15.86 12.38
CA GLN A 235 17.55 -16.06 13.10
C GLN A 235 17.44 -17.33 13.94
#